data_76a32cc9f1791caab9c87bdd320fbe1d
#
_entry.id   76a32cc9f1791caab9c87bdd320fbe1d
#
_cell.length_a   1.000
_cell.length_b   1.000
_cell.length_c   1.000
_cell.angle_alpha   90.00
_cell.angle_beta   90.00
_cell.angle_gamma   90.00
#
_symmetry.space_group_name_H-M   'P 1'
#
loop_
_entity.id
_entity.type
_entity.pdbx_description
1 polymer ?
#
loop_
_entity_poly.entity_id
_entity_poly.type
_entity_poly.pdbx_seq_one_letter_code
_entity_poly.pdbx_strand_id
1 'polypeptide(L)'
;MLIGPSAKPYAATPFSIRVEQLFGAYGFLDDSLYFELSGYHSLAKEAERLLGVETLGESPIDGIAPYWRVAYERDFGKNSLEIGTFGLEGDVRPLRIMAAGTDSLTDLGVDAQYQWINGRQAVTFRTSWIHENHDLAASQALGLADRAHDTLRSFHTSLSYTFGNTWDLTGGWFSLNGSSDAALYGTANGSPDTSGWIAEIAYLPFMHGGPKFWPWFNARIGLQYTRYDKFNGSRLNFDGMGRNAPDNNTFLLYAWIMF
;
A
#
# COMPACT_ATOMS: atom_id res chain seq x y z
N MET A 1 -7.02 4.81 14.40
CA MET A 1 -6.63 5.50 13.14
C MET A 1 -6.25 4.41 12.16
N LEU A 2 -7.13 4.09 11.22
CA LEU A 2 -6.88 3.01 10.26
C LEU A 2 -5.72 3.45 9.36
N ILE A 3 -4.57 2.82 9.52
CA ILE A 3 -3.54 2.88 8.49
C ILE A 3 -4.11 2.03 7.35
N GLY A 4 -4.75 2.70 6.38
CA GLY A 4 -5.09 2.02 5.14
C GLY A 4 -3.82 1.42 4.55
N PRO A 5 -3.89 0.30 3.84
CA PRO A 5 -2.74 -0.28 3.18
C PRO A 5 -2.03 0.84 2.43
N SER A 6 -0.74 1.05 2.72
CA SER A 6 0.08 2.03 2.04
C SER A 6 -0.13 1.79 0.55
N ALA A 7 -0.65 2.82 -0.16
CA ALA A 7 -0.88 2.69 -1.59
C ALA A 7 0.43 2.18 -2.20
N LYS A 8 0.44 0.93 -2.64
CA LYS A 8 1.59 0.37 -3.35
C LYS A 8 1.87 1.35 -4.48
N PRO A 9 3.09 1.89 -4.60
CA PRO A 9 3.41 2.65 -5.80
C PRO A 9 3.06 1.73 -6.97
N TYR A 10 2.32 2.26 -7.94
CA TYR A 10 1.89 1.52 -9.12
C TYR A 10 3.08 1.10 -10.00
N ALA A 11 3.95 0.27 -9.45
CA ALA A 11 4.74 -0.64 -10.24
C ALA A 11 3.78 -1.77 -10.55
N ALA A 12 3.61 -2.07 -11.83
CA ALA A 12 2.68 -3.07 -12.29
C ALA A 12 2.88 -4.37 -11.52
N THR A 13 2.13 -4.54 -10.44
CA THR A 13 1.92 -5.87 -9.91
C THR A 13 0.95 -6.53 -10.88
N PRO A 14 1.31 -7.65 -11.49
CA PRO A 14 0.45 -8.34 -12.45
C PRO A 14 -0.84 -8.87 -11.82
N PHE A 15 -0.95 -8.74 -10.49
CA PHE A 15 -2.12 -9.16 -9.75
C PHE A 15 -2.93 -7.95 -9.28
N SER A 16 -4.04 -7.71 -9.94
CA SER A 16 -5.10 -6.88 -9.41
C SER A 16 -5.89 -7.73 -8.41
N ILE A 17 -5.49 -7.71 -7.14
CA ILE A 17 -6.24 -8.35 -6.06
C ILE A 17 -7.13 -7.30 -5.42
N ARG A 18 -8.44 -7.53 -5.46
CA ARG A 18 -9.42 -6.73 -4.73
C ARG A 18 -9.89 -7.53 -3.54
N VAL A 19 -9.66 -6.97 -2.35
CA VAL A 19 -9.94 -7.63 -1.09
C VAL A 19 -10.94 -6.83 -0.29
N GLU A 20 -11.85 -7.52 0.37
CA GLU A 20 -12.71 -6.98 1.41
C GLU A 20 -12.42 -7.69 2.73
N GLN A 21 -12.45 -6.92 3.81
CA GLN A 21 -12.40 -7.49 5.14
C GLN A 21 -13.71 -8.21 5.43
N LEU A 22 -13.65 -9.51 5.61
CA LEU A 22 -14.82 -10.33 5.92
C LEU A 22 -15.18 -10.24 7.40
N PHE A 23 -14.18 -10.24 8.27
CA PHE A 23 -14.30 -10.06 9.72
C PHE A 23 -12.98 -9.57 10.29
N GLY A 24 -13.04 -8.99 11.49
CA GLY A 24 -11.83 -8.61 12.21
C GLY A 24 -12.16 -8.37 13.68
N ALA A 25 -11.17 -8.65 14.51
CA ALA A 25 -11.17 -8.33 15.93
C ALA A 25 -9.84 -7.67 16.29
N TYR A 26 -9.89 -6.66 17.12
CA TYR A 26 -8.70 -6.00 17.64
C TYR A 26 -8.87 -5.69 19.12
N GLY A 27 -7.77 -5.48 19.80
CA GLY A 27 -7.77 -5.14 21.20
C GLY A 27 -6.52 -4.41 21.63
N PHE A 28 -6.63 -3.78 22.80
CA PHE A 28 -5.51 -3.17 23.51
C PHE A 28 -5.32 -3.84 24.87
N LEU A 29 -4.08 -4.14 25.22
CA LEU A 29 -3.69 -4.60 26.53
C LEU A 29 -2.83 -3.51 27.19
N ASP A 30 -3.21 -3.09 28.40
CA ASP A 30 -2.52 -2.08 29.20
C ASP A 30 -2.22 -0.77 28.44
N ASP A 31 -3.17 -0.33 27.59
CA ASP A 31 -3.09 0.88 26.76
C ASP A 31 -1.78 1.03 25.95
N SER A 32 -1.08 -0.08 25.73
CA SER A 32 0.23 -0.05 25.08
C SER A 32 0.45 -1.16 24.05
N LEU A 33 -0.19 -2.30 24.20
CA LEU A 33 -0.03 -3.41 23.27
C LEU A 33 -1.30 -3.59 22.44
N TYR A 34 -1.20 -3.26 21.16
CA TYR A 34 -2.25 -3.48 20.16
C TYR A 34 -2.11 -4.86 19.54
N PHE A 35 -3.23 -5.53 19.30
CA PHE A 35 -3.29 -6.73 18.48
C PHE A 35 -4.55 -6.73 17.63
N GLU A 36 -4.42 -7.28 16.43
CA GLU A 36 -5.50 -7.43 15.45
C GLU A 36 -5.41 -8.79 14.78
N LEU A 37 -6.57 -9.38 14.51
CA LEU A 37 -6.74 -10.54 13.66
C LEU A 37 -7.92 -10.28 12.72
N SER A 38 -7.68 -10.37 11.42
CA SER A 38 -8.69 -10.10 10.39
C SER A 38 -8.65 -11.18 9.32
N GLY A 39 -9.78 -11.40 8.65
CA GLY A 39 -9.89 -12.26 7.48
C GLY A 39 -10.31 -11.45 6.26
N TYR A 40 -9.60 -11.61 5.16
CA TYR A 40 -9.89 -10.96 3.89
C TYR A 40 -10.38 -11.98 2.86
N HIS A 41 -11.24 -11.53 1.98
CA HIS A 41 -11.81 -12.32 0.89
C HIS A 41 -12.02 -11.44 -0.34
N SER A 42 -11.98 -12.01 -1.53
CA SER A 42 -12.38 -11.29 -2.75
C SER A 42 -13.88 -11.33 -2.93
N LEU A 43 -14.45 -10.23 -3.42
CA LEU A 43 -15.87 -10.19 -3.79
C LEU A 43 -16.22 -11.26 -4.82
N ALA A 44 -17.45 -11.75 -4.73
CA ALA A 44 -18.01 -12.58 -5.78
C ALA A 44 -18.07 -11.77 -7.10
N LYS A 45 -17.78 -12.44 -8.22
CA LYS A 45 -17.72 -11.83 -9.56
C LYS A 45 -18.97 -11.01 -9.90
N GLU A 46 -20.13 -11.47 -9.47
CA GLU A 46 -21.41 -10.81 -9.70
C GLU A 46 -21.52 -9.49 -8.91
N ALA A 47 -21.01 -9.46 -7.68
CA ALA A 47 -20.97 -8.26 -6.85
C ALA A 47 -19.98 -7.23 -7.42
N GLU A 48 -18.82 -7.67 -7.89
CA GLU A 48 -17.83 -6.80 -8.56
C GLU A 48 -18.45 -6.13 -9.79
N ARG A 49 -19.17 -6.90 -10.63
CA ARG A 49 -19.85 -6.37 -11.82
C ARG A 49 -20.95 -5.36 -11.47
N LEU A 50 -21.70 -5.58 -10.40
CA LEU A 50 -22.69 -4.62 -9.91
C LEU A 50 -22.08 -3.29 -9.48
N LEU A 51 -20.84 -3.33 -9.00
CA LEU A 51 -20.06 -2.15 -8.64
C LEU A 51 -19.34 -1.51 -9.83
N GLY A 52 -19.56 -2.01 -11.05
CA GLY A 52 -18.94 -1.50 -12.27
C GLY A 52 -17.47 -1.87 -12.41
N VAL A 53 -17.05 -2.94 -11.75
CA VAL A 53 -15.68 -3.44 -11.75
C VAL A 53 -15.46 -4.39 -12.91
N GLU A 54 -14.36 -4.17 -13.67
CA GLU A 54 -13.90 -5.14 -14.68
C GLU A 54 -13.32 -6.37 -13.99
N THR A 55 -13.81 -7.54 -14.36
CA THR A 55 -13.41 -8.82 -13.75
C THR A 55 -12.52 -9.68 -14.64
N LEU A 56 -12.18 -9.19 -15.84
CA LEU A 56 -11.27 -9.90 -16.75
C LEU A 56 -9.82 -9.72 -16.28
N GLY A 57 -9.08 -10.81 -16.23
CA GLY A 57 -7.66 -10.78 -15.84
C GLY A 57 -7.42 -10.71 -14.32
N GLU A 58 -8.44 -10.78 -13.49
CA GLU A 58 -8.30 -10.77 -12.05
C GLU A 58 -7.92 -12.14 -11.47
N SER A 59 -7.12 -12.11 -10.41
CA SER A 59 -6.74 -13.26 -9.59
C SER A 59 -7.32 -13.10 -8.19
N PRO A 60 -8.55 -13.59 -7.93
CA PRO A 60 -9.18 -13.44 -6.63
C PRO A 60 -8.51 -14.29 -5.56
N ILE A 61 -8.67 -13.88 -4.31
CA ILE A 61 -8.35 -14.72 -3.15
C ILE A 61 -9.28 -15.95 -3.18
N ASP A 62 -8.67 -17.13 -3.03
CA ASP A 62 -9.37 -18.40 -2.89
C ASP A 62 -9.50 -18.74 -1.39
N GLY A 63 -10.71 -18.63 -0.87
CA GLY A 63 -10.96 -18.78 0.56
C GLY A 63 -10.78 -17.49 1.34
N ILE A 64 -10.16 -17.58 2.50
CA ILE A 64 -9.93 -16.46 3.42
C ILE A 64 -8.43 -16.26 3.59
N ALA A 65 -7.97 -15.03 3.38
CA ALA A 65 -6.60 -14.62 3.68
C ALA A 65 -6.53 -14.06 5.11
N PRO A 66 -5.93 -14.75 6.06
CA PRO A 66 -5.73 -14.28 7.42
C PRO A 66 -4.70 -13.15 7.45
N TYR A 67 -5.01 -12.12 8.20
CA TYR A 67 -4.13 -11.00 8.54
C TYR A 67 -4.00 -10.92 10.05
N TRP A 68 -2.82 -10.62 10.53
CA TRP A 68 -2.56 -10.32 11.92
C TRP A 68 -1.64 -9.11 12.07
N ARG A 69 -1.79 -8.39 13.18
CA ARG A 69 -0.91 -7.29 13.57
C ARG A 69 -0.69 -7.30 15.07
N VAL A 70 0.54 -7.04 15.48
CA VAL A 70 0.92 -6.72 16.86
C VAL A 70 1.74 -5.45 16.84
N ALA A 71 1.37 -4.48 17.68
CA ALA A 71 2.10 -3.22 17.79
C ALA A 71 2.23 -2.80 19.26
N TYR A 72 3.35 -2.18 19.57
CA TYR A 72 3.57 -1.50 20.84
C TYR A 72 3.39 0.00 20.61
N GLU A 73 2.51 0.60 21.39
CA GLU A 73 2.20 2.03 21.36
C GLU A 73 2.55 2.66 22.71
N ARG A 74 3.10 3.86 22.68
CA ARG A 74 3.40 4.62 23.88
C ARG A 74 3.32 6.11 23.64
N ASP A 75 2.49 6.76 24.48
CA ASP A 75 2.44 8.21 24.59
C ASP A 75 3.33 8.72 25.72
N PHE A 76 4.10 9.77 25.46
CA PHE A 76 4.96 10.44 26.44
C PHE A 76 4.98 11.94 26.19
N GLY A 77 4.14 12.65 26.96
CA GLY A 77 3.97 14.10 26.87
C GLY A 77 3.36 14.53 25.53
N LYS A 78 4.14 15.13 24.64
CA LYS A 78 3.72 15.59 23.33
C LYS A 78 4.06 14.59 22.22
N ASN A 79 4.60 13.46 22.57
CA ASN A 79 5.12 12.47 21.63
C ASN A 79 4.30 11.20 21.71
N SER A 80 4.18 10.51 20.58
CA SER A 80 3.64 9.17 20.48
C SER A 80 4.59 8.32 19.63
N LEU A 81 4.83 7.09 20.05
CA LEU A 81 5.63 6.11 19.34
C LEU A 81 4.81 4.84 19.14
N GLU A 82 4.78 4.32 17.94
CA GLU A 82 4.22 3.03 17.61
C GLU A 82 5.28 2.22 16.84
N ILE A 83 5.47 0.95 17.21
CA ILE A 83 6.31 -0.01 16.49
C ILE A 83 5.52 -1.29 16.36
N GLY A 84 5.37 -1.79 15.14
CA GLY A 84 4.53 -2.95 14.86
C GLY A 84 5.16 -3.96 13.92
N THR A 85 4.56 -5.14 13.96
CA THR A 85 4.77 -6.21 12.97
C THR A 85 3.43 -6.76 12.55
N PHE A 86 3.35 -7.21 11.31
CA PHE A 86 2.12 -7.74 10.74
C PHE A 86 2.41 -8.79 9.68
N GLY A 87 1.43 -9.63 9.40
CA GLY A 87 1.51 -10.63 8.35
C GLY A 87 0.17 -10.84 7.67
N LEU A 88 0.24 -11.26 6.41
CA LEU A 88 -0.89 -11.67 5.59
C LEU A 88 -0.49 -12.92 4.83
N GLU A 89 -1.38 -13.90 4.80
CA GLU A 89 -1.22 -15.09 3.96
C GLU A 89 -2.49 -15.30 3.16
N GLY A 90 -2.37 -15.67 1.88
CA GLY A 90 -3.53 -15.91 1.07
C GLY A 90 -3.23 -16.68 -0.20
N ASP A 91 -4.14 -17.57 -0.55
CA ASP A 91 -4.13 -18.24 -1.84
C ASP A 91 -4.89 -17.40 -2.86
N VAL A 92 -4.34 -17.26 -4.05
CA VAL A 92 -4.98 -16.55 -5.16
C VAL A 92 -5.14 -17.47 -6.35
N ARG A 93 -6.25 -17.33 -7.07
CA ARG A 93 -6.55 -18.15 -8.25
C ARG A 93 -6.26 -17.35 -9.51
N PRO A 94 -5.17 -17.67 -10.25
CA PRO A 94 -4.80 -16.93 -11.44
C PRO A 94 -5.92 -16.91 -12.49
N LEU A 95 -6.28 -15.71 -12.95
CA LEU A 95 -7.31 -15.47 -13.97
C LEU A 95 -8.66 -16.16 -13.70
N ARG A 96 -8.97 -16.48 -12.44
CA ARG A 96 -10.16 -17.27 -12.04
C ARG A 96 -10.22 -18.66 -12.64
N ILE A 97 -9.09 -19.26 -13.10
CA ILE A 97 -9.05 -20.57 -13.76
C ILE A 97 -8.98 -21.68 -12.71
N MET A 98 -10.12 -22.34 -12.47
CA MET A 98 -10.24 -23.41 -11.46
C MET A 98 -9.25 -24.57 -11.69
N ALA A 99 -9.00 -24.96 -12.95
CA ALA A 99 -8.13 -26.09 -13.28
C ALA A 99 -6.63 -25.81 -13.06
N ALA A 100 -6.23 -24.58 -12.90
CA ALA A 100 -4.82 -24.21 -12.69
C ALA A 100 -4.34 -24.40 -11.25
N GLY A 101 -5.27 -24.50 -10.30
CA GLY A 101 -4.95 -24.44 -8.88
C GLY A 101 -4.84 -23.02 -8.36
N THR A 102 -4.06 -22.83 -7.30
CA THR A 102 -3.83 -21.53 -6.64
C THR A 102 -2.34 -21.26 -6.52
N ASP A 103 -2.00 -19.96 -6.51
CA ASP A 103 -0.73 -19.44 -6.04
C ASP A 103 -0.87 -19.04 -4.59
N SER A 104 0.20 -19.16 -3.79
CA SER A 104 0.22 -18.73 -2.38
C SER A 104 1.10 -17.50 -2.21
N LEU A 105 0.59 -16.50 -1.49
CA LEU A 105 1.28 -15.26 -1.19
C LEU A 105 1.39 -15.10 0.32
N THR A 106 2.60 -14.83 0.82
CA THR A 106 2.87 -14.60 2.24
C THR A 106 3.62 -13.31 2.43
N ASP A 107 3.04 -12.39 3.17
CA ASP A 107 3.62 -11.10 3.53
C ASP A 107 4.01 -11.08 5.00
N LEU A 108 5.21 -10.59 5.29
CA LEU A 108 5.66 -10.24 6.62
C LEU A 108 6.19 -8.82 6.63
N GLY A 109 5.68 -7.98 7.52
CA GLY A 109 6.05 -6.58 7.61
C GLY A 109 6.41 -6.13 9.00
N VAL A 110 7.20 -5.06 9.04
CA VAL A 110 7.46 -4.27 10.23
C VAL A 110 7.23 -2.80 9.90
N ASP A 111 6.71 -2.05 10.86
CA ASP A 111 6.52 -0.62 10.72
C ASP A 111 6.83 0.14 12.01
N ALA A 112 7.05 1.44 11.86
CA ALA A 112 7.14 2.35 12.99
C ALA A 112 6.57 3.71 12.63
N GLN A 113 5.92 4.33 13.61
CA GLN A 113 5.46 5.70 13.55
C GLN A 113 5.93 6.45 14.78
N TYR A 114 6.46 7.64 14.58
CA TYR A 114 6.71 8.61 15.62
C TYR A 114 5.95 9.88 15.32
N GLN A 115 5.27 10.44 16.32
CA GLN A 115 4.53 11.67 16.19
C GLN A 115 4.86 12.62 17.35
N TRP A 116 5.11 13.88 17.01
CA TRP A 116 5.21 14.98 17.96
C TRP A 116 4.11 16.00 17.65
N ILE A 117 3.31 16.36 18.68
CA ILE A 117 2.22 17.32 18.54
C ILE A 117 2.42 18.43 19.56
N ASN A 118 2.45 19.68 19.10
CA ASN A 118 2.56 20.86 19.95
C ASN A 118 1.61 21.97 19.48
N GLY A 119 0.44 22.01 20.07
CA GLY A 119 -0.61 22.96 19.73
C GLY A 119 -1.08 22.79 18.28
N ARG A 120 -0.68 23.74 17.41
CA ARG A 120 -1.07 23.74 15.99
C ARG A 120 0.00 23.17 15.05
N GLN A 121 1.01 22.56 15.60
CA GLN A 121 2.11 21.98 14.84
C GLN A 121 2.21 20.50 15.15
N ALA A 122 2.50 19.70 14.14
CA ALA A 122 2.81 18.30 14.32
C ALA A 122 3.92 17.87 13.35
N VAL A 123 4.78 16.98 13.84
CA VAL A 123 5.73 16.23 13.01
C VAL A 123 5.35 14.78 13.10
N THR A 124 5.24 14.11 11.97
CA THR A 124 4.97 12.69 11.91
C THR A 124 5.99 12.01 11.01
N PHE A 125 6.74 11.09 11.58
CA PHE A 125 7.63 10.19 10.84
C PHE A 125 6.96 8.82 10.74
N ARG A 126 7.01 8.21 9.54
CA ARG A 126 6.52 6.83 9.30
C ARG A 126 7.53 6.07 8.48
N THR A 127 7.68 4.80 8.80
CA THR A 127 8.48 3.86 8.00
C THR A 127 7.83 2.49 8.02
N SER A 128 7.97 1.76 6.92
CA SER A 128 7.52 0.37 6.81
C SER A 128 8.44 -0.42 5.89
N TRP A 129 8.61 -1.69 6.20
CA TRP A 129 9.29 -2.67 5.38
C TRP A 129 8.44 -3.93 5.32
N ILE A 130 8.25 -4.46 4.11
CA ILE A 130 7.46 -5.67 3.85
C ILE A 130 8.31 -6.62 3.01
N HIS A 131 8.28 -7.88 3.38
CA HIS A 131 8.83 -8.98 2.61
C HIS A 131 7.68 -9.90 2.17
N GLU A 132 7.58 -10.09 0.88
CA GLU A 132 6.56 -10.93 0.25
C GLU A 132 7.26 -12.17 -0.34
N ASN A 133 6.72 -13.36 -0.05
CA ASN A 133 7.09 -14.61 -0.69
C ASN A 133 5.92 -15.06 -1.56
N HIS A 134 6.23 -15.43 -2.79
CA HIS A 134 5.25 -15.90 -3.76
C HIS A 134 5.57 -17.33 -4.16
N ASP A 135 4.61 -18.23 -3.98
CA ASP A 135 4.59 -19.55 -4.63
C ASP A 135 3.62 -19.48 -5.81
N LEU A 136 4.17 -19.48 -7.01
CA LEU A 136 3.47 -19.17 -8.27
C LEU A 136 3.31 -20.41 -9.14
N ALA A 137 3.16 -21.59 -8.55
CA ALA A 137 3.08 -22.84 -9.30
C ALA A 137 1.92 -22.87 -10.32
N ALA A 138 0.76 -22.31 -9.95
CA ALA A 138 -0.39 -22.21 -10.85
C ALA A 138 -0.17 -21.18 -11.95
N SER A 139 0.37 -20.00 -11.64
CA SER A 139 0.73 -18.98 -12.61
C SER A 139 1.80 -19.47 -13.58
N GLN A 140 2.81 -20.18 -13.08
CA GLN A 140 3.85 -20.78 -13.92
C GLN A 140 3.26 -21.81 -14.89
N ALA A 141 2.36 -22.67 -14.43
CA ALA A 141 1.68 -23.65 -15.29
C ALA A 141 0.85 -23.02 -16.39
N LEU A 142 0.35 -21.80 -16.17
CA LEU A 142 -0.38 -21.00 -17.17
C LEU A 142 0.52 -20.12 -18.04
N GLY A 143 1.85 -20.10 -17.81
CA GLY A 143 2.78 -19.22 -18.51
C GLY A 143 2.67 -17.74 -18.11
N LEU A 144 2.10 -17.47 -16.93
CA LEU A 144 1.97 -16.12 -16.35
C LEU A 144 3.16 -15.75 -15.45
N ALA A 145 4.00 -16.71 -15.12
CA ALA A 145 5.25 -16.55 -14.40
C ALA A 145 6.32 -17.46 -15.01
N ASP A 146 7.56 -16.99 -15.04
CA ASP A 146 8.72 -17.79 -15.48
C ASP A 146 9.19 -18.75 -14.37
N ARG A 147 8.90 -18.41 -13.10
CA ARG A 147 9.34 -19.11 -11.91
C ARG A 147 8.18 -19.49 -11.01
N ALA A 148 8.34 -20.61 -10.30
CA ALA A 148 7.38 -21.05 -9.27
C ALA A 148 7.55 -20.29 -7.95
N HIS A 149 8.74 -19.72 -7.68
CA HIS A 149 9.02 -19.00 -6.43
C HIS A 149 9.68 -17.67 -6.73
N ASP A 150 9.06 -16.62 -6.22
CA ASP A 150 9.53 -15.25 -6.30
C ASP A 150 9.45 -14.57 -4.94
N THR A 151 10.23 -13.50 -4.79
CA THR A 151 10.21 -12.65 -3.61
C THR A 151 10.11 -11.19 -4.01
N LEU A 152 9.39 -10.42 -3.19
CA LEU A 152 9.30 -8.98 -3.34
C LEU A 152 9.56 -8.31 -1.99
N ARG A 153 10.29 -7.20 -1.99
CA ARG A 153 10.57 -6.40 -0.79
C ARG A 153 10.20 -4.97 -1.06
N SER A 154 9.40 -4.40 -0.20
CA SER A 154 9.07 -2.99 -0.25
C SER A 154 9.57 -2.27 0.98
N PHE A 155 10.06 -1.05 0.80
CA PHE A 155 10.41 -0.13 1.86
C PHE A 155 9.82 1.23 1.56
N HIS A 156 9.21 1.84 2.56
CA HIS A 156 8.65 3.18 2.49
C HIS A 156 9.04 3.96 3.74
N THR A 157 9.41 5.23 3.57
CA THR A 157 9.62 6.15 4.69
C THR A 157 9.11 7.53 4.33
N SER A 158 8.53 8.24 5.29
CA SER A 158 8.03 9.60 5.10
C SER A 158 8.14 10.44 6.36
N LEU A 159 8.28 11.74 6.15
CA LEU A 159 8.24 12.77 7.18
C LEU A 159 7.21 13.81 6.78
N SER A 160 6.22 14.03 7.64
CA SER A 160 5.20 15.06 7.46
C SER A 160 5.35 16.14 8.54
N TYR A 161 5.16 17.38 8.14
CA TYR A 161 5.08 18.53 9.04
C TYR A 161 3.78 19.28 8.82
N THR A 162 2.94 19.31 9.84
CA THR A 162 1.69 20.07 9.84
C THR A 162 1.92 21.42 10.50
N PHE A 163 1.64 22.49 9.78
CA PHE A 163 1.76 23.86 10.24
C PHE A 163 0.38 24.52 10.39
N GLY A 164 0.14 25.11 11.57
CA GLY A 164 -1.07 25.86 11.87
C GLY A 164 -2.36 25.06 11.83
N ASN A 165 -2.29 23.72 11.88
CA ASN A 165 -3.40 22.80 11.57
C ASN A 165 -4.05 23.05 10.19
N THR A 166 -3.36 23.71 9.29
CA THR A 166 -3.92 24.16 8.00
C THR A 166 -3.14 23.63 6.82
N TRP A 167 -1.82 23.59 6.95
CA TRP A 167 -0.94 23.12 5.89
C TRP A 167 -0.17 21.89 6.34
N ASP A 168 -0.05 20.93 5.45
CA ASP A 168 0.72 19.70 5.67
C ASP A 168 1.72 19.53 4.52
N LEU A 169 3.00 19.40 4.88
CA LEU A 169 4.09 19.17 3.96
C LEU A 169 4.66 17.79 4.21
N THR A 170 4.71 16.93 3.20
CA THR A 170 5.24 15.57 3.32
C THR A 170 6.35 15.35 2.31
N GLY A 171 7.46 14.79 2.77
CA GLY A 171 8.51 14.22 1.94
C GLY A 171 8.66 12.74 2.24
N GLY A 172 8.86 11.91 1.23
CA GLY A 172 9.02 10.47 1.40
C GLY A 172 9.93 9.84 0.36
N TRP A 173 10.42 8.65 0.67
CA TRP A 173 11.18 7.81 -0.23
C TRP A 173 10.63 6.39 -0.19
N PHE A 174 10.66 5.73 -1.34
CA PHE A 174 10.23 4.35 -1.46
C PHE A 174 11.16 3.53 -2.34
N SER A 175 11.21 2.23 -2.07
CA SER A 175 11.85 1.25 -2.94
C SER A 175 11.08 -0.06 -2.95
N LEU A 176 11.05 -0.68 -4.11
CA LEU A 176 10.55 -2.01 -4.36
C LEU A 176 11.67 -2.79 -5.03
N ASN A 177 12.00 -3.98 -4.54
CA ASN A 177 13.04 -4.84 -5.09
C ASN A 177 12.57 -6.29 -5.01
N GLY A 178 12.87 -7.08 -6.02
CA GLY A 178 12.40 -8.46 -6.05
C GLY A 178 13.12 -9.35 -7.05
N SER A 179 12.70 -10.58 -7.10
CA SER A 179 13.14 -11.55 -8.09
C SER A 179 12.77 -11.09 -9.49
N SER A 180 13.62 -11.36 -10.46
CA SER A 180 13.30 -11.04 -11.86
C SER A 180 12.47 -12.16 -12.47
N ASP A 181 11.33 -11.78 -13.06
CA ASP A 181 10.42 -12.67 -13.79
C ASP A 181 9.76 -11.90 -14.93
N ALA A 182 10.10 -12.22 -16.18
CA ALA A 182 9.67 -11.44 -17.33
C ALA A 182 8.20 -11.68 -17.66
N ALA A 183 7.70 -12.88 -17.49
CA ALA A 183 6.28 -13.19 -17.70
C ALA A 183 5.41 -12.53 -16.63
N LEU A 184 5.86 -12.56 -15.37
CA LEU A 184 5.12 -12.00 -14.24
C LEU A 184 5.01 -10.47 -14.28
N TYR A 185 6.11 -9.78 -14.61
CA TYR A 185 6.14 -8.31 -14.57
C TYR A 185 5.92 -7.66 -15.94
N GLY A 186 6.01 -8.42 -17.03
CA GLY A 186 5.83 -7.90 -18.38
C GLY A 186 6.82 -6.79 -18.76
N THR A 187 8.02 -6.81 -18.17
CA THR A 187 9.06 -5.79 -18.37
C THR A 187 10.21 -6.31 -19.21
N ALA A 188 10.92 -5.42 -19.90
CA ALA A 188 11.99 -5.80 -20.82
C ALA A 188 13.12 -6.60 -20.16
N ASN A 189 13.38 -6.36 -18.87
CA ASN A 189 14.42 -7.03 -18.08
C ASN A 189 13.86 -7.97 -16.99
N GLY A 190 12.55 -8.14 -16.95
CA GLY A 190 11.85 -8.97 -15.96
C GLY A 190 11.92 -8.44 -14.52
N SER A 191 12.46 -7.25 -14.29
CA SER A 191 12.69 -6.77 -12.92
C SER A 191 11.54 -5.90 -12.42
N PRO A 192 11.07 -6.09 -11.17
CA PRO A 192 10.10 -5.21 -10.51
C PRO A 192 10.75 -3.98 -9.86
N ASP A 193 12.10 -3.92 -9.83
CA ASP A 193 12.82 -2.93 -9.05
C ASP A 193 12.43 -1.50 -9.40
N THR A 194 11.91 -0.80 -8.42
CA THR A 194 11.43 0.57 -8.58
C THR A 194 11.78 1.39 -7.33
N SER A 195 12.26 2.62 -7.50
CA SER A 195 12.52 3.52 -6.39
C SER A 195 12.27 4.97 -6.77
N GLY A 196 11.97 5.78 -5.78
CA GLY A 196 11.67 7.18 -6.04
C GLY A 196 11.36 7.98 -4.78
N TRP A 197 10.99 9.24 -5.02
CA TRP A 197 10.66 10.22 -4.00
C TRP A 197 9.22 10.71 -4.17
N ILE A 198 8.62 11.01 -3.04
CA ILE A 198 7.29 11.64 -2.99
C ILE A 198 7.44 12.98 -2.27
N ALA A 199 6.84 14.01 -2.84
CA ALA A 199 6.66 15.31 -2.19
C ALA A 199 5.18 15.68 -2.26
N GLU A 200 4.61 16.09 -1.14
CA GLU A 200 3.20 16.47 -1.07
C GLU A 200 3.03 17.77 -0.29
N ILE A 201 2.12 18.61 -0.77
CA ILE A 201 1.55 19.71 0.00
C ILE A 201 0.04 19.53 0.08
N ALA A 202 -0.53 19.65 1.28
CA ALA A 202 -1.96 19.59 1.48
C ALA A 202 -2.49 20.76 2.28
N TYR A 203 -3.70 21.19 1.94
CA TYR A 203 -4.45 22.25 2.60
C TYR A 203 -5.66 21.66 3.33
N LEU A 204 -5.79 21.99 4.62
CA LEU A 204 -6.84 21.53 5.52
C LEU A 204 -7.67 22.74 6.00
N PRO A 205 -8.66 23.22 5.20
CA PRO A 205 -9.37 24.46 5.47
C PRO A 205 -10.20 24.46 6.76
N PHE A 206 -10.64 23.30 7.23
CA PHE A 206 -11.64 23.19 8.29
C PHE A 206 -11.12 22.52 9.57
N MET A 207 -9.81 22.50 9.80
CA MET A 207 -9.24 21.92 11.04
C MET A 207 -9.59 22.72 12.31
N HIS A 208 -10.16 23.91 12.17
CA HIS A 208 -10.65 24.75 13.28
C HIS A 208 -12.19 24.68 13.45
N GLY A 209 -12.85 23.75 12.78
CA GLY A 209 -14.28 23.57 12.69
C GLY A 209 -14.80 23.79 11.28
N GLY A 210 -15.79 23.01 10.89
CA GLY A 210 -16.45 23.12 9.59
C GLY A 210 -17.26 24.43 9.43
N PRO A 211 -17.84 24.65 8.24
CA PRO A 211 -18.72 25.78 8.01
C PRO A 211 -19.91 25.76 9.01
N LYS A 212 -20.45 26.93 9.34
CA LYS A 212 -21.55 27.04 10.34
C LYS A 212 -22.74 26.15 10.06
N PHE A 213 -23.03 25.87 8.77
CA PHE A 213 -24.13 25.00 8.35
C PHE A 213 -23.75 23.49 8.43
N TRP A 214 -22.46 23.15 8.58
CA TRP A 214 -21.98 21.78 8.70
C TRP A 214 -20.69 21.71 9.53
N PRO A 215 -20.81 21.80 10.88
CA PRO A 215 -19.65 21.93 11.77
C PRO A 215 -18.71 20.71 11.77
N TRP A 216 -19.20 19.54 11.36
CA TRP A 216 -18.43 18.29 11.30
C TRP A 216 -17.72 18.08 9.95
N PHE A 217 -18.00 18.95 8.98
CA PHE A 217 -17.34 18.86 7.68
C PHE A 217 -15.87 19.20 7.77
N ASN A 218 -15.04 18.32 7.23
CA ASN A 218 -13.63 18.60 7.02
C ASN A 218 -13.22 18.21 5.60
N ALA A 219 -12.14 18.80 5.12
CA ALA A 219 -11.60 18.51 3.80
C ALA A 219 -10.06 18.57 3.85
N ARG A 220 -9.42 17.74 3.04
CA ARG A 220 -8.00 17.79 2.72
C ARG A 220 -7.87 17.89 1.22
N ILE A 221 -7.23 18.95 0.72
CA ILE A 221 -6.91 19.13 -0.70
C ILE A 221 -5.40 19.01 -0.82
N GLY A 222 -4.92 18.05 -1.58
CA GLY A 222 -3.49 17.76 -1.69
C GLY A 222 -3.01 17.74 -3.13
N LEU A 223 -1.78 18.20 -3.32
CA LEU A 223 -1.01 18.03 -4.54
C LEU A 223 0.22 17.20 -4.20
N GLN A 224 0.34 16.04 -4.82
CA GLN A 224 1.46 15.13 -4.68
C GLN A 224 2.25 15.05 -5.99
N TYR A 225 3.57 15.06 -5.88
CA TYR A 225 4.49 14.77 -6.96
C TYR A 225 5.29 13.51 -6.61
N THR A 226 5.30 12.54 -7.52
CA THR A 226 6.13 11.33 -7.44
C THR A 226 7.19 11.39 -8.51
N ARG A 227 8.45 11.28 -8.10
CA ARG A 227 9.62 11.17 -8.96
C ARG A 227 10.19 9.78 -8.89
N TYR A 228 10.45 9.17 -10.04
CA TYR A 228 11.08 7.86 -10.14
C TYR A 228 12.56 8.00 -10.50
N ASP A 229 13.42 7.42 -9.65
CA ASP A 229 14.86 7.32 -9.89
C ASP A 229 15.21 6.01 -10.63
N LYS A 230 14.42 4.95 -10.39
CA LYS A 230 14.46 3.66 -11.05
C LYS A 230 13.02 3.18 -11.27
N PHE A 231 12.73 2.58 -12.41
CA PHE A 231 11.42 2.02 -12.72
C PHE A 231 11.60 0.70 -13.47
N ASN A 232 10.92 -0.37 -12.99
CA ASN A 232 10.98 -1.71 -13.56
C ASN A 232 12.42 -2.14 -13.90
N GLY A 233 13.32 -2.05 -12.93
CA GLY A 233 14.69 -2.52 -13.01
C GLY A 233 15.71 -1.53 -13.62
N SER A 234 15.28 -0.42 -14.26
CA SER A 234 16.20 0.48 -14.95
C SER A 234 15.89 1.95 -14.73
N ARG A 235 16.92 2.78 -14.82
CA ARG A 235 16.79 4.24 -14.90
C ARG A 235 16.50 4.70 -16.32
N LEU A 236 17.10 4.06 -17.30
CA LEU A 236 17.00 4.40 -18.73
C LEU A 236 16.42 3.21 -19.49
N ASN A 237 15.58 3.50 -20.48
CA ASN A 237 15.01 2.50 -21.39
C ASN A 237 14.41 1.26 -20.65
N PHE A 238 13.61 1.51 -19.60
CA PHE A 238 13.07 0.43 -18.76
C PHE A 238 12.11 -0.52 -19.51
N ASP A 239 11.48 -0.03 -20.57
CA ASP A 239 10.51 -0.79 -21.39
C ASP A 239 11.13 -1.40 -22.66
N GLY A 240 12.42 -1.15 -22.92
CA GLY A 240 13.07 -1.57 -24.17
C GLY A 240 12.72 -0.72 -25.39
N MET A 241 11.83 0.29 -25.23
CA MET A 241 11.33 1.18 -26.29
C MET A 241 11.80 2.62 -26.15
N GLY A 242 12.69 2.90 -25.20
CA GLY A 242 13.32 4.20 -25.00
C GLY A 242 12.76 5.03 -23.85
N ARG A 243 11.71 4.58 -23.13
CA ARG A 243 11.20 5.30 -21.97
C ARG A 243 12.14 5.18 -20.77
N ASN A 244 12.32 6.28 -20.06
CA ASN A 244 13.17 6.37 -18.89
C ASN A 244 12.32 6.43 -17.60
N ALA A 245 12.90 6.09 -16.46
CA ALA A 245 12.19 6.16 -15.17
C ALA A 245 11.49 7.53 -14.93
N PRO A 246 12.14 8.69 -15.21
CA PRO A 246 11.49 9.99 -15.05
C PRO A 246 10.26 10.23 -15.94
N ASP A 247 10.10 9.46 -17.04
CA ASP A 247 8.92 9.58 -17.90
C ASP A 247 7.62 9.05 -17.23
N ASN A 248 7.76 8.39 -16.06
CA ASN A 248 6.66 7.96 -15.22
C ASN A 248 6.39 8.92 -14.06
N ASN A 249 7.12 10.04 -13.95
CA ASN A 249 6.86 11.04 -12.92
C ASN A 249 5.40 11.50 -13.00
N THR A 250 4.75 11.57 -11.85
CA THR A 250 3.31 11.86 -11.80
C THR A 250 2.99 13.01 -10.86
N PHE A 251 1.97 13.79 -11.24
CA PHE A 251 1.27 14.71 -10.37
C PHE A 251 -0.11 14.16 -10.07
N LEU A 252 -0.48 14.16 -8.79
CA LEU A 252 -1.80 13.78 -8.31
C LEU A 252 -2.41 14.94 -7.55
N LEU A 253 -3.51 15.49 -8.06
CA LEU A 253 -4.37 16.40 -7.31
C LEU A 253 -5.53 15.59 -6.74
N TYR A 254 -5.78 15.70 -5.43
CA TYR A 254 -6.85 14.98 -4.77
C TYR A 254 -7.59 15.84 -3.75
N ALA A 255 -8.82 15.48 -3.48
CA ALA A 255 -9.61 16.04 -2.38
C ALA A 255 -10.18 14.89 -1.53
N TRP A 256 -9.98 14.98 -0.23
CA TRP A 256 -10.59 14.11 0.77
C TRP A 256 -11.63 14.87 1.55
N ILE A 257 -12.83 14.31 1.65
CA ILE A 257 -13.96 14.88 2.37
C ILE A 257 -14.29 13.94 3.52
N MET A 258 -14.42 14.52 4.72
CA MET A 258 -14.80 13.82 5.95
C MET A 258 -16.05 14.47 6.52
N PHE A 259 -17.01 13.67 6.96
CA PHE A 259 -18.30 14.12 7.52
C PHE A 259 -18.83 13.13 8.55
#